data_96bad73a44779d9376da98eb24273ae3
#
_entry.id   96bad73a44779d9376da98eb24273ae3
#
_cell.length_a   1.000
_cell.length_b   1.000
_cell.length_c   1.000
_cell.angle_alpha   90.00
_cell.angle_beta   90.00
_cell.angle_gamma   90.00
#
_symmetry.space_group_name_H-M   'P 1'
#
loop_
_entity.id
_entity.type
_entity.pdbx_description
1 polymer ?
#
loop_
_entity_poly.entity_id
_entity_poly.type
_entity_poly.pdbx_seq_one_letter_code
_entity_poly.pdbx_strand_id
1 'polypeptide(L)'
;GKTYIESSVSGKGIHVFGKTEGMDLRSFSKDGDMEFYQDSHFIAMTGDGAGYYNLESFDTPEMKSLLERKLERRTEWKNVGKGMPGLTQLDDRELLEKAFSAKNGDTVKRLYNGEDLRNNHSNSDMSLMNYLAFYSGGNVEQMTRIFATSGLYRPEKAQSYYEYTAIKAAKDTPHYT
;
A
#
# COMPACT_ATOMS: atom_id res chain seq x y z
N GLY A 1 29.84 4.33 -4.61
CA GLY A 1 29.67 5.08 -5.86
C GLY A 1 29.19 6.50 -5.61
N LYS A 2 29.41 7.38 -6.54
CA LYS A 2 29.00 8.79 -6.44
C LYS A 2 27.99 9.07 -7.53
N THR A 3 26.76 8.67 -7.28
CA THR A 3 25.64 8.90 -8.21
C THR A 3 25.02 10.28 -8.03
N TYR A 4 24.16 10.69 -8.95
CA TYR A 4 23.45 11.96 -8.84
C TYR A 4 22.47 11.95 -7.65
N ILE A 5 22.58 12.98 -6.83
CA ILE A 5 21.75 13.21 -5.65
C ILE A 5 21.32 14.67 -5.65
N GLU A 6 20.07 14.94 -5.37
CA GLU A 6 19.53 16.30 -5.23
C GLU A 6 18.57 16.43 -4.04
N SER A 7 18.34 17.66 -3.62
CA SER A 7 17.28 17.98 -2.66
C SER A 7 15.91 17.79 -3.31
N SER A 8 14.94 17.22 -2.58
CA SER A 8 13.56 17.14 -3.07
C SER A 8 12.92 18.52 -3.16
N VAL A 9 11.89 18.67 -4.00
CA VAL A 9 11.14 19.95 -4.18
C VAL A 9 10.63 20.51 -2.85
N SER A 10 10.27 19.65 -1.90
CA SER A 10 9.81 20.09 -0.57
C SER A 10 10.95 20.53 0.36
N GLY A 11 12.20 20.33 0.00
CA GLY A 11 13.38 20.58 0.84
C GLY A 11 13.49 19.65 2.06
N LYS A 12 12.62 18.65 2.19
CA LYS A 12 12.58 17.75 3.37
C LYS A 12 13.19 16.38 3.12
N GLY A 13 13.61 16.10 1.91
CA GLY A 13 14.17 14.81 1.50
C GLY A 13 15.20 14.96 0.41
N ILE A 14 15.72 13.84 -0.03
CA ILE A 14 16.66 13.75 -1.14
C ILE A 14 16.13 12.79 -2.21
N HIS A 15 16.45 13.08 -3.47
CA HIS A 15 16.31 12.15 -4.56
C HIS A 15 17.70 11.59 -4.90
N VAL A 16 17.78 10.28 -5.06
CA VAL A 16 18.99 9.56 -5.46
C VAL A 16 18.68 8.82 -6.74
N PHE A 17 19.42 9.08 -7.81
CA PHE A 17 19.21 8.49 -9.13
C PHE A 17 20.34 7.53 -9.47
N GLY A 18 20.00 6.40 -10.07
CA GLY A 18 20.95 5.41 -10.53
C GLY A 18 20.37 4.54 -11.63
N LYS A 19 21.19 3.67 -12.19
CA LYS A 19 20.81 2.70 -13.23
C LYS A 19 20.64 1.32 -12.62
N THR A 20 19.67 0.57 -13.10
CA THR A 20 19.51 -0.86 -12.81
C THR A 20 19.45 -1.61 -14.15
N GLU A 21 20.32 -2.59 -14.35
CA GLU A 21 20.38 -3.37 -15.59
C GLU A 21 20.01 -4.85 -15.38
N GLY A 22 20.18 -5.36 -14.17
CA GLY A 22 19.95 -6.77 -13.82
C GLY A 22 19.00 -7.04 -12.68
N MET A 23 18.50 -6.01 -12.02
CA MET A 23 17.57 -6.16 -10.89
C MET A 23 16.13 -5.89 -11.32
N ASP A 24 15.30 -6.93 -11.35
CA ASP A 24 13.85 -6.81 -11.43
C ASP A 24 13.31 -6.47 -10.03
N LEU A 25 13.46 -5.21 -9.64
CA LEU A 25 12.99 -4.70 -8.37
C LEU A 25 11.68 -3.97 -8.58
N ARG A 26 10.64 -4.50 -7.98
CA ARG A 26 9.34 -3.83 -8.02
C ARG A 26 9.42 -2.52 -7.26
N SER A 27 8.92 -1.46 -7.89
CA SER A 27 8.73 -0.17 -7.25
C SER A 27 7.95 -0.32 -5.95
N PHE A 28 8.38 0.36 -4.90
CA PHE A 28 7.59 0.48 -3.68
C PHE A 28 7.42 1.94 -3.29
N SER A 29 6.20 2.32 -3.03
CA SER A 29 5.87 3.62 -2.47
C SER A 29 5.91 3.53 -0.96
N LYS A 30 6.65 4.45 -0.36
CA LYS A 30 6.75 4.77 1.06
C LYS A 30 6.77 3.58 2.04
N ASP A 31 7.99 3.13 2.32
CA ASP A 31 8.27 2.32 3.50
C ASP A 31 9.08 3.15 4.49
N GLY A 32 8.41 3.74 5.48
CA GLY A 32 9.00 4.71 6.40
C GLY A 32 9.40 5.99 5.68
N ASP A 33 10.70 6.26 5.64
CA ASP A 33 11.28 7.47 5.05
C ASP A 33 11.86 7.24 3.64
N MET A 34 11.66 6.05 3.05
CA MET A 34 12.22 5.66 1.78
C MET A 34 11.14 5.26 0.78
N GLU A 35 11.30 5.73 -0.44
CA GLU A 35 10.52 5.34 -1.62
C GLU A 35 11.49 4.87 -2.71
N PHE A 36 11.12 3.85 -3.48
CA PHE A 36 11.90 3.37 -4.59
C PHE A 36 11.02 3.18 -5.81
N TYR A 37 11.45 3.75 -6.93
CA TYR A 37 10.74 3.69 -8.20
C TYR A 37 11.71 3.28 -9.30
N GLN A 38 11.33 2.27 -10.09
CA GLN A 38 12.10 1.80 -11.24
C GLN A 38 11.45 2.22 -12.55
N ASP A 39 10.13 2.36 -12.55
CA ASP A 39 9.33 2.72 -13.72
C ASP A 39 8.05 3.47 -13.32
N SER A 40 7.29 3.90 -14.32
CA SER A 40 5.91 4.40 -14.19
C SER A 40 5.71 5.49 -13.12
N HIS A 41 6.75 6.27 -12.85
CA HIS A 41 6.70 7.36 -11.87
C HIS A 41 7.36 8.63 -12.42
N PHE A 42 6.70 9.78 -12.19
CA PHE A 42 7.25 11.09 -12.51
C PHE A 42 7.83 11.72 -11.25
N ILE A 43 9.09 12.17 -11.34
CA ILE A 43 9.77 12.85 -10.25
C ILE A 43 10.14 14.25 -10.73
N ALA A 44 9.73 15.29 -9.99
CA ALA A 44 10.15 16.65 -10.26
C ALA A 44 11.61 16.82 -9.81
N MET A 45 12.49 17.10 -10.76
CA MET A 45 13.89 17.36 -10.48
C MET A 45 14.09 18.83 -10.12
N THR A 46 14.87 19.07 -9.07
CA THR A 46 15.21 20.44 -8.63
C THR A 46 16.46 20.99 -9.30
N GLY A 47 17.36 20.10 -9.70
CA GLY A 47 18.71 20.50 -10.16
C GLY A 47 19.65 20.94 -9.04
N ASP A 48 19.16 20.97 -7.79
CA ASP A 48 19.96 21.29 -6.59
C ASP A 48 20.73 20.05 -6.13
N GLY A 49 21.71 19.66 -6.93
CA GLY A 49 22.47 18.43 -6.77
C GLY A 49 23.80 18.61 -6.04
N ALA A 50 24.28 17.53 -5.43
CA ALA A 50 25.53 17.48 -4.66
C ALA A 50 26.82 17.41 -5.55
N GLY A 51 26.77 17.90 -6.77
CA GLY A 51 27.95 17.98 -7.65
C GLY A 51 28.35 16.70 -8.38
N TYR A 52 27.56 15.66 -8.31
CA TYR A 52 27.76 14.42 -9.08
C TYR A 52 26.69 14.35 -10.17
N TYR A 53 27.15 14.30 -11.44
CA TYR A 53 26.27 14.34 -12.61
C TYR A 53 26.17 13.00 -13.35
N ASN A 54 26.84 11.96 -12.86
CA ASN A 54 26.79 10.62 -13.41
C ASN A 54 25.72 9.78 -12.71
N LEU A 55 25.12 8.87 -13.46
CA LEU A 55 24.25 7.84 -12.91
C LEU A 55 25.07 6.55 -12.74
N GLU A 56 25.39 6.20 -11.51
CA GLU A 56 26.06 4.95 -11.16
C GLU A 56 25.08 3.78 -11.15
N SER A 57 25.60 2.57 -11.29
CA SER A 57 24.79 1.37 -11.17
C SER A 57 24.35 1.14 -9.71
N PHE A 58 23.07 0.83 -9.55
CA PHE A 58 22.51 0.33 -8.29
C PHE A 58 22.57 -1.19 -8.17
N ASP A 59 23.10 -1.88 -9.20
CA ASP A 59 23.29 -3.34 -9.19
C ASP A 59 24.49 -3.73 -8.30
N THR A 60 24.45 -3.26 -7.05
CA THR A 60 25.45 -3.58 -6.03
C THR A 60 24.87 -4.52 -4.99
N PRO A 61 25.69 -5.39 -4.36
CA PRO A 61 25.23 -6.28 -3.31
C PRO A 61 24.55 -5.55 -2.15
N GLU A 62 25.03 -4.36 -1.80
CA GLU A 62 24.50 -3.54 -0.71
C GLU A 62 23.11 -3.00 -1.05
N MET A 63 22.93 -2.48 -2.26
CA MET A 63 21.62 -1.98 -2.72
C MET A 63 20.62 -3.12 -2.82
N LYS A 64 21.05 -4.26 -3.41
CA LYS A 64 20.22 -5.46 -3.50
C LYS A 64 19.77 -5.91 -2.11
N SER A 65 20.69 -6.03 -1.13
CA SER A 65 20.37 -6.38 0.24
C SER A 65 19.44 -5.39 0.92
N LEU A 66 19.61 -4.08 0.67
CA LEU A 66 18.72 -3.04 1.20
C LEU A 66 17.29 -3.22 0.66
N LEU A 67 17.14 -3.41 -0.64
CA LEU A 67 15.85 -3.56 -1.31
C LEU A 67 15.17 -4.89 -0.96
N GLU A 68 15.93 -5.99 -0.87
CA GLU A 68 15.41 -7.28 -0.41
C GLU A 68 14.85 -7.21 1.01
N ARG A 69 15.56 -6.61 1.95
CA ARG A 69 15.07 -6.40 3.32
C ARG A 69 13.78 -5.57 3.38
N LYS A 70 13.61 -4.63 2.46
CA LYS A 70 12.38 -3.83 2.33
C LYS A 70 11.24 -4.65 1.72
N LEU A 71 11.55 -5.50 0.75
CA LEU A 71 10.60 -6.41 0.13
C LEU A 71 10.19 -7.56 1.07
N GLU A 72 11.12 -8.09 1.87
CA GLU A 72 10.84 -9.12 2.89
C GLU A 72 9.87 -8.60 3.95
N ARG A 73 10.06 -7.40 4.48
CA ARG A 73 9.09 -6.75 5.38
C ARG A 73 7.70 -6.65 4.74
N ARG A 74 7.63 -6.35 3.45
CA ARG A 74 6.36 -6.31 2.70
C ARG A 74 5.75 -7.70 2.54
N THR A 75 6.57 -8.74 2.44
CA THR A 75 6.13 -10.15 2.36
C THR A 75 5.67 -10.67 3.73
N GLU A 76 6.32 -10.28 4.82
CA GLU A 76 5.85 -10.54 6.18
C GLU A 76 4.49 -9.88 6.43
N TRP A 77 4.26 -8.69 5.90
CA TRP A 77 2.94 -8.04 5.96
C TRP A 77 1.86 -8.81 5.20
N LYS A 78 2.19 -9.44 4.06
CA LYS A 78 1.27 -10.35 3.35
C LYS A 78 0.92 -11.60 4.18
N ASN A 79 1.81 -12.04 5.06
CA ASN A 79 1.57 -13.17 5.95
C ASN A 79 0.74 -12.81 7.19
N VAL A 80 0.70 -11.54 7.59
CA VAL A 80 -0.22 -11.04 8.64
C VAL A 80 -1.69 -11.18 8.20
N GLY A 81 -1.97 -11.16 6.91
CA GLY A 81 -3.30 -11.25 6.33
C GLY A 81 -3.88 -12.64 6.12
N LYS A 82 -3.34 -13.70 6.72
CA LYS A 82 -3.89 -15.06 6.58
C LYS A 82 -5.04 -15.38 7.55
N GLY A 83 -5.66 -14.36 8.16
CA GLY A 83 -6.70 -14.56 9.16
C GLY A 83 -6.14 -15.22 10.44
N MET A 84 -6.63 -14.84 11.61
CA MET A 84 -6.22 -15.53 12.83
C MET A 84 -6.75 -16.97 12.79
N PRO A 85 -5.90 -18.00 13.01
CA PRO A 85 -6.38 -19.37 13.16
C PRO A 85 -7.38 -19.44 14.33
N GLY A 86 -8.62 -19.84 14.06
CA GLY A 86 -9.65 -20.02 15.09
C GLY A 86 -10.81 -19.04 15.05
N LEU A 87 -10.77 -17.99 14.24
CA LEU A 87 -11.96 -17.19 13.94
C LEU A 87 -12.80 -17.92 12.90
N THR A 88 -14.10 -18.03 13.15
CA THR A 88 -15.07 -18.52 12.15
C THR A 88 -14.97 -17.59 10.95
N GLN A 89 -14.42 -18.07 9.86
CA GLN A 89 -14.32 -17.27 8.63
C GLN A 89 -15.74 -17.13 8.07
N LEU A 90 -16.30 -15.94 8.24
CA LEU A 90 -17.53 -15.55 7.56
C LEU A 90 -17.26 -15.58 6.05
N ASP A 91 -18.23 -16.04 5.27
CA ASP A 91 -18.16 -15.81 3.84
C ASP A 91 -18.35 -14.31 3.50
N ASP A 92 -18.13 -13.93 2.25
CA ASP A 92 -18.17 -12.52 1.85
C ASP A 92 -19.53 -11.87 2.08
N ARG A 93 -20.60 -12.62 1.89
CA ARG A 93 -21.97 -12.16 2.09
C ARG A 93 -22.29 -12.01 3.58
N GLU A 94 -21.98 -13.02 4.37
CA GLU A 94 -22.18 -13.00 5.83
C GLU A 94 -21.39 -11.86 6.48
N LEU A 95 -20.15 -11.61 6.01
CA LEU A 95 -19.33 -10.51 6.46
C LEU A 95 -20.00 -9.16 6.18
N LEU A 96 -20.47 -8.96 4.95
CA LEU A 96 -21.16 -7.72 4.57
C LEU A 96 -22.48 -7.54 5.32
N GLU A 97 -23.30 -8.57 5.48
CA GLU A 97 -24.54 -8.52 6.23
C GLU A 97 -24.28 -8.11 7.69
N LYS A 98 -23.24 -8.67 8.29
CA LYS A 98 -22.83 -8.34 9.67
C LYS A 98 -22.33 -6.91 9.78
N ALA A 99 -21.47 -6.48 8.85
CA ALA A 99 -20.94 -5.12 8.81
C ALA A 99 -22.06 -4.08 8.61
N PHE A 100 -23.05 -4.40 7.77
CA PHE A 100 -24.18 -3.53 7.48
C PHE A 100 -25.22 -3.46 8.59
N SER A 101 -25.30 -4.49 9.44
CA SER A 101 -26.23 -4.55 10.57
C SER A 101 -25.65 -3.95 11.86
N ALA A 102 -24.38 -3.58 11.86
CA ALA A 102 -23.72 -3.01 13.02
C ALA A 102 -24.16 -1.57 13.31
N LYS A 103 -23.83 -1.04 14.48
CA LYS A 103 -24.14 0.35 14.89
C LYS A 103 -23.70 1.40 13.88
N ASN A 104 -22.59 1.14 13.17
CA ASN A 104 -22.03 2.00 12.12
C ASN A 104 -22.34 1.48 10.71
N GLY A 105 -23.28 0.56 10.57
CA GLY A 105 -23.60 -0.12 9.32
C GLY A 105 -24.01 0.82 8.18
N ASP A 106 -24.70 1.91 8.48
CA ASP A 106 -25.07 2.92 7.47
C ASP A 106 -23.82 3.58 6.84
N THR A 107 -22.81 3.88 7.65
CA THR A 107 -21.54 4.40 7.14
C THR A 107 -20.84 3.39 6.23
N VAL A 108 -20.82 2.11 6.65
CA VAL A 108 -20.21 1.04 5.85
C VAL A 108 -20.95 0.86 4.52
N LYS A 109 -22.30 0.84 4.54
CA LYS A 109 -23.13 0.75 3.31
C LYS A 109 -22.86 1.91 2.35
N ARG A 110 -22.79 3.14 2.86
CA ARG A 110 -22.52 4.33 2.04
C ARG A 110 -21.16 4.25 1.38
N LEU A 111 -20.10 3.89 2.14
CA LEU A 111 -18.77 3.67 1.60
C LEU A 111 -18.77 2.52 0.56
N TYR A 112 -19.39 1.40 0.89
CA TYR A 112 -19.46 0.25 -0.02
C TYR A 112 -20.20 0.59 -1.34
N ASN A 113 -21.20 1.44 -1.27
CA ASN A 113 -21.92 1.95 -2.45
C ASN A 113 -21.17 3.03 -3.23
N GLY A 114 -19.96 3.40 -2.81
CA GLY A 114 -19.09 4.31 -3.54
C GLY A 114 -19.17 5.77 -3.09
N GLU A 115 -19.80 6.07 -1.95
CA GLU A 115 -19.88 7.43 -1.46
C GLU A 115 -18.53 7.87 -0.85
N ASP A 116 -17.97 8.99 -1.33
CA ASP A 116 -16.74 9.56 -0.79
C ASP A 116 -17.03 10.40 0.46
N LEU A 117 -17.22 9.72 1.59
CA LEU A 117 -17.55 10.35 2.88
C LEU A 117 -16.43 11.19 3.48
N ARG A 118 -15.22 11.11 2.93
CA ARG A 118 -14.03 11.80 3.45
C ARG A 118 -13.57 12.95 2.55
N ASN A 119 -14.29 13.25 1.48
CA ASN A 119 -13.88 14.20 0.42
C ASN A 119 -12.45 13.91 -0.10
N ASN A 120 -12.05 12.66 -0.03
CA ASN A 120 -10.77 12.16 -0.49
C ASN A 120 -10.88 10.64 -0.69
N HIS A 121 -10.84 10.21 -1.95
CA HIS A 121 -10.98 8.81 -2.31
C HIS A 121 -10.04 7.87 -1.54
N SER A 122 -8.77 8.26 -1.34
CA SER A 122 -7.83 7.41 -0.59
C SER A 122 -8.22 7.25 0.89
N ASN A 123 -8.81 8.27 1.49
CA ASN A 123 -9.29 8.19 2.86
C ASN A 123 -10.58 7.36 2.96
N SER A 124 -11.45 7.44 1.96
CA SER A 124 -12.67 6.63 1.88
C SER A 124 -12.34 5.16 1.62
N ASP A 125 -11.37 4.89 0.73
CA ASP A 125 -10.82 3.55 0.49
C ASP A 125 -10.27 2.93 1.79
N MET A 126 -9.43 3.67 2.51
CA MET A 126 -8.87 3.24 3.78
C MET A 126 -9.96 3.01 4.83
N SER A 127 -10.98 3.88 4.89
CA SER A 127 -12.08 3.72 5.83
C SER A 127 -12.87 2.44 5.58
N LEU A 128 -13.20 2.13 4.31
CA LEU A 128 -13.87 0.86 3.97
C LEU A 128 -12.97 -0.33 4.30
N MET A 129 -11.67 -0.27 3.94
CA MET A 129 -10.73 -1.34 4.24
C MET A 129 -10.60 -1.60 5.75
N ASN A 130 -10.63 -0.57 6.60
CA ASN A 130 -10.62 -0.76 8.06
C ASN A 130 -11.85 -1.51 8.56
N TYR A 131 -13.05 -1.21 8.03
CA TYR A 131 -14.25 -2.00 8.37
C TYR A 131 -14.13 -3.44 7.90
N LEU A 132 -13.66 -3.66 6.68
CA LEU A 132 -13.43 -5.03 6.17
C LEU A 132 -12.38 -5.77 7.00
N ALA A 133 -11.30 -5.10 7.41
CA ALA A 133 -10.26 -5.69 8.28
C ALA A 133 -10.84 -6.14 9.62
N PHE A 134 -11.68 -5.32 10.24
CA PHE A 134 -12.32 -5.65 11.50
C PHE A 134 -13.13 -6.93 11.41
N TYR A 135 -14.00 -7.07 10.41
CA TYR A 135 -14.92 -8.21 10.28
C TYR A 135 -14.29 -9.46 9.66
N SER A 136 -13.24 -9.31 8.84
CA SER A 136 -12.51 -10.43 8.21
C SER A 136 -11.38 -10.99 9.07
N GLY A 137 -11.15 -10.43 10.27
CA GLY A 137 -9.97 -10.76 11.06
C GLY A 137 -8.65 -10.41 10.35
N GLY A 138 -8.66 -9.38 9.50
CA GLY A 138 -7.50 -8.95 8.74
C GLY A 138 -7.17 -9.83 7.52
N ASN A 139 -8.10 -10.64 7.03
CA ASN A 139 -7.90 -11.45 5.83
C ASN A 139 -7.80 -10.58 4.59
N VAL A 140 -6.56 -10.26 4.19
CA VAL A 140 -6.26 -9.33 3.08
C VAL A 140 -6.87 -9.80 1.75
N GLU A 141 -6.86 -11.10 1.48
CA GLU A 141 -7.44 -11.65 0.24
C GLU A 141 -8.96 -11.44 0.21
N GLN A 142 -9.65 -11.71 1.31
CA GLN A 142 -11.08 -11.47 1.44
C GLN A 142 -11.41 -9.97 1.36
N MET A 143 -10.64 -9.14 2.05
CA MET A 143 -10.81 -7.69 2.03
C MET A 143 -10.70 -7.12 0.63
N THR A 144 -9.66 -7.49 -0.13
CA THR A 144 -9.45 -7.01 -1.51
C THR A 144 -10.53 -7.51 -2.45
N ARG A 145 -10.97 -8.76 -2.29
CA ARG A 145 -12.06 -9.36 -3.09
C ARG A 145 -13.38 -8.63 -2.85
N ILE A 146 -13.76 -8.39 -1.59
CA ILE A 146 -14.96 -7.65 -1.24
C ILE A 146 -14.86 -6.20 -1.70
N PHE A 147 -13.71 -5.54 -1.52
CA PHE A 147 -13.51 -4.17 -1.96
C PHE A 147 -13.68 -4.02 -3.48
N ALA A 148 -13.24 -5.00 -4.26
CA ALA A 148 -13.39 -5.01 -5.72
C ALA A 148 -14.86 -5.04 -6.19
N THR A 149 -15.80 -5.41 -5.32
CA THR A 149 -17.25 -5.36 -5.61
C THR A 149 -17.92 -4.07 -5.13
N SER A 150 -17.18 -3.17 -4.47
CA SER A 150 -17.71 -1.90 -3.97
C SER A 150 -17.69 -0.80 -5.04
N GLY A 151 -18.53 0.20 -4.86
CA GLY A 151 -18.55 1.39 -5.72
C GLY A 151 -17.32 2.31 -5.57
N LEU A 152 -16.47 2.08 -4.57
CA LEU A 152 -15.18 2.77 -4.44
C LEU A 152 -14.08 2.15 -5.31
N TYR A 153 -14.30 0.95 -5.84
CA TYR A 153 -13.31 0.30 -6.69
C TYR A 153 -13.15 1.03 -8.02
N ARG A 154 -11.91 1.28 -8.41
CA ARG A 154 -11.51 1.98 -9.64
C ARG A 154 -10.60 1.07 -10.45
N PRO A 155 -11.07 0.52 -11.59
CA PRO A 155 -10.29 -0.42 -12.41
C PRO A 155 -8.96 0.15 -12.92
N GLU A 156 -8.87 1.48 -13.07
CA GLU A 156 -7.66 2.17 -13.54
C GLU A 156 -6.55 2.24 -12.47
N LYS A 157 -6.87 1.97 -11.20
CA LYS A 157 -5.87 1.88 -10.14
C LYS A 157 -5.17 0.52 -10.17
N ALA A 158 -3.86 0.53 -9.94
CA ALA A 158 -3.08 -0.69 -9.85
C ALA A 158 -3.59 -1.61 -8.73
N GLN A 159 -3.66 -2.91 -8.98
CA GLN A 159 -4.05 -3.92 -7.99
C GLN A 159 -3.21 -3.83 -6.70
N SER A 160 -1.92 -3.50 -6.84
CA SER A 160 -1.01 -3.30 -5.71
C SER A 160 -1.42 -2.18 -4.75
N TYR A 161 -2.17 -1.18 -5.23
CA TYR A 161 -2.71 -0.12 -4.38
C TYR A 161 -3.73 -0.68 -3.38
N TYR A 162 -4.65 -1.52 -3.85
CA TYR A 162 -5.69 -2.13 -2.99
C TYR A 162 -5.10 -3.14 -2.02
N GLU A 163 -4.15 -3.96 -2.48
CA GLU A 163 -3.41 -4.88 -1.61
C GLU A 163 -2.66 -4.14 -0.51
N TYR A 164 -1.96 -3.07 -0.85
CA TYR A 164 -1.25 -2.25 0.15
C TYR A 164 -2.21 -1.62 1.16
N THR A 165 -3.34 -1.08 0.69
CA THR A 165 -4.35 -0.45 1.55
C THR A 165 -4.98 -1.48 2.50
N ALA A 166 -5.29 -2.68 2.00
CA ALA A 166 -5.80 -3.78 2.79
C ALA A 166 -4.80 -4.27 3.86
N ILE A 167 -3.53 -4.44 3.48
CA ILE A 167 -2.46 -4.83 4.41
C ILE A 167 -2.31 -3.79 5.53
N LYS A 168 -2.32 -2.51 5.19
CA LYS A 168 -2.24 -1.43 6.17
C LYS A 168 -3.44 -1.45 7.12
N ALA A 169 -4.65 -1.58 6.59
CA ALA A 169 -5.87 -1.68 7.39
C ALA A 169 -5.85 -2.90 8.32
N ALA A 170 -5.42 -4.07 7.83
CA ALA A 170 -5.32 -5.31 8.61
C ALA A 170 -4.33 -5.19 9.78
N LYS A 171 -3.26 -4.39 9.62
CA LYS A 171 -2.27 -4.15 10.67
C LYS A 171 -2.76 -3.18 11.75
N ASP A 172 -3.46 -2.13 11.32
CA ASP A 172 -3.79 -0.99 12.18
C ASP A 172 -5.18 -1.12 12.85
N THR A 173 -5.99 -2.10 12.44
CA THR A 173 -7.37 -2.28 12.92
C THR A 173 -7.46 -3.47 13.89
N PRO A 174 -8.05 -3.32 15.10
CA PRO A 174 -8.39 -4.45 15.95
C PRO A 174 -9.39 -5.37 15.25
N HIS A 175 -9.30 -6.67 15.47
CA HIS A 175 -10.13 -7.66 14.82
C HIS A 175 -11.39 -7.96 15.65
N TYR A 176 -12.47 -8.32 14.96
CA TYR A 176 -13.68 -8.82 15.59
C TYR A 176 -13.42 -10.24 16.16
N THR A 177 -13.68 -10.43 17.45
CA THR A 177 -13.55 -11.72 18.15
C THR A 177 -14.91 -12.30 18.48
#